data_16a0f60bfa9675d8911e996e0961c220
#
_entry.id   16a0f60bfa9675d8911e996e0961c220
#
_cell.length_a   1.000
_cell.length_b   1.000
_cell.length_c   1.000
_cell.angle_alpha   90.00
_cell.angle_beta   90.00
_cell.angle_gamma   90.00
#
_symmetry.space_group_name_H-M   'P 1'
#
loop_
_entity.id
_entity.type
_entity.pdbx_description
1 polymer ?
#
loop_
_entity_poly.entity_id
_entity_poly.type
_entity_poly.pdbx_seq_one_letter_code
_entity_poly.pdbx_strand_id
1 'polypeptide(L)'
;MSEVYEFFQQGRAHLRSGRAAQATVPLEKAKRRAPDKASIREALGIAYFRIRRYDEAAAEFRTALDLSPVNDYAHYALGRCLEMQGKQAEANGHYKLASSLRPGSRQYRSRILELE
;
A
#
# COMPACT_ATOMS: atom_id res chain seq x y z
N MET A 1 19.71 -0.80 -18.72
CA MET A 1 18.55 -0.61 -17.91
C MET A 1 18.82 -1.01 -16.49
N SER A 2 18.15 -0.37 -15.56
CA SER A 2 18.42 -0.64 -14.16
C SER A 2 17.73 -1.94 -13.74
N GLU A 3 18.41 -2.74 -12.91
CA GLU A 3 17.81 -3.95 -12.33
C GLU A 3 16.60 -3.62 -11.48
N VAL A 4 16.62 -2.44 -10.83
CA VAL A 4 15.49 -1.98 -10.02
C VAL A 4 14.23 -1.87 -10.87
N TYR A 5 14.36 -1.25 -12.03
CA TYR A 5 13.24 -1.09 -12.95
C TYR A 5 12.69 -2.46 -13.39
N GLU A 6 13.59 -3.37 -13.74
CA GLU A 6 13.21 -4.71 -14.19
C GLU A 6 12.48 -5.49 -13.09
N PHE A 7 13.02 -5.48 -11.87
CA PHE A 7 12.37 -6.14 -10.74
C PHE A 7 10.99 -5.52 -10.45
N PHE A 8 10.91 -4.20 -10.51
CA PHE A 8 9.65 -3.50 -10.28
C PHE A 8 8.60 -3.89 -11.33
N GLN A 9 9.00 -3.93 -12.60
CA GLN A 9 8.08 -4.32 -13.67
C GLN A 9 7.64 -5.78 -13.55
N GLN A 10 8.54 -6.68 -13.16
CA GLN A 10 8.18 -8.07 -12.89
C GLN A 10 7.14 -8.18 -11.78
N GLY A 11 7.35 -7.45 -10.69
CA GLY A 11 6.41 -7.43 -9.57
C GLY A 11 5.04 -6.91 -9.99
N ARG A 12 5.01 -5.81 -10.73
CA ARG A 12 3.76 -5.24 -11.23
C ARG A 12 3.04 -6.21 -12.17
N ALA A 13 3.78 -6.90 -13.01
CA ALA A 13 3.20 -7.90 -13.92
C ALA A 13 2.53 -9.03 -13.14
N HIS A 14 3.18 -9.52 -12.08
CA HIS A 14 2.57 -10.53 -11.22
C HIS A 14 1.32 -10.01 -10.52
N LEU A 15 1.34 -8.76 -10.04
CA LEU A 15 0.16 -8.16 -9.41
C LEU A 15 -1.01 -8.08 -10.39
N ARG A 16 -0.74 -7.63 -11.63
CA ARG A 16 -1.79 -7.55 -12.66
C ARG A 16 -2.36 -8.92 -13.01
N SER A 17 -1.55 -9.96 -12.89
CA SER A 17 -1.98 -11.34 -13.19
C SER A 17 -2.60 -12.05 -11.99
N GLY A 18 -2.81 -11.36 -10.87
CA GLY A 18 -3.39 -11.96 -9.68
C GLY A 18 -2.43 -12.87 -8.92
N ARG A 19 -1.13 -12.76 -9.15
CA ARG A 19 -0.10 -13.58 -8.51
C ARG A 19 0.66 -12.76 -7.46
N ALA A 20 -0.06 -12.36 -6.42
CA ALA A 20 0.49 -11.45 -5.42
C ALA A 20 1.67 -12.08 -4.64
N ALA A 21 1.59 -13.37 -4.33
CA ALA A 21 2.69 -14.03 -3.63
C ALA A 21 3.97 -14.01 -4.47
N GLN A 22 3.87 -14.31 -5.76
CA GLN A 22 5.01 -14.27 -6.65
C GLN A 22 5.56 -12.86 -6.83
N ALA A 23 4.70 -11.84 -6.73
CA ALA A 23 5.11 -10.45 -6.86
C ALA A 23 6.09 -10.03 -5.75
N THR A 24 5.98 -10.62 -4.55
CA THR A 24 6.84 -10.23 -3.43
C THR A 24 8.31 -10.48 -3.70
N VAL A 25 8.65 -11.50 -4.49
CA VAL A 25 10.06 -11.85 -4.76
C VAL A 25 10.78 -10.74 -5.51
N PRO A 26 10.36 -10.33 -6.72
CA PRO A 26 11.06 -9.24 -7.41
C PRO A 26 10.89 -7.90 -6.70
N LEU A 27 9.76 -7.65 -6.04
CA LEU A 27 9.55 -6.39 -5.33
C LEU A 27 10.46 -6.24 -4.12
N GLU A 28 10.74 -7.33 -3.38
CA GLU A 28 11.71 -7.30 -2.30
C GLU A 28 13.12 -7.03 -2.83
N LYS A 29 13.46 -7.60 -3.99
CA LYS A 29 14.76 -7.33 -4.62
C LYS A 29 14.87 -5.86 -5.04
N ALA A 30 13.80 -5.31 -5.60
CA ALA A 30 13.77 -3.88 -5.95
C ALA A 30 13.93 -3.00 -4.72
N LYS A 31 13.24 -3.34 -3.63
CA LYS A 31 13.31 -2.59 -2.38
C LYS A 31 14.72 -2.56 -1.81
N ARG A 32 15.40 -3.70 -1.82
CA ARG A 32 16.78 -3.78 -1.30
C ARG A 32 17.73 -2.85 -2.05
N ARG A 33 17.50 -2.69 -3.35
CA ARG A 33 18.34 -1.84 -4.19
C ARG A 33 17.93 -0.37 -4.19
N ALA A 34 16.66 -0.09 -3.95
CA ALA A 34 16.13 1.28 -3.97
C ALA A 34 15.12 1.45 -2.83
N PRO A 35 15.59 1.46 -1.56
CA PRO A 35 14.69 1.48 -0.40
C PRO A 35 13.86 2.75 -0.26
N ASP A 36 14.27 3.84 -0.96
CA ASP A 36 13.60 5.14 -0.86
C ASP A 36 12.61 5.40 -2.00
N LYS A 37 12.23 4.38 -2.75
CA LYS A 37 11.25 4.52 -3.81
C LYS A 37 9.85 4.20 -3.28
N ALA A 38 9.03 5.23 -3.13
CA ALA A 38 7.67 5.08 -2.60
C ALA A 38 6.81 4.12 -3.44
N SER A 39 6.98 4.13 -4.76
CA SER A 39 6.23 3.25 -5.65
C SER A 39 6.50 1.76 -5.38
N ILE A 40 7.73 1.41 -5.04
CA ILE A 40 8.10 0.03 -4.71
C ILE A 40 7.48 -0.36 -3.38
N ARG A 41 7.53 0.52 -2.38
CA ARG A 41 6.93 0.27 -1.07
C ARG A 41 5.42 0.06 -1.20
N GLU A 42 4.78 0.91 -1.99
CA GLU A 42 3.34 0.79 -2.24
C GLU A 42 3.00 -0.53 -2.93
N ALA A 43 3.76 -0.92 -3.95
CA ALA A 43 3.52 -2.18 -4.66
C ALA A 43 3.71 -3.38 -3.72
N LEU A 44 4.72 -3.37 -2.86
CA LEU A 44 4.92 -4.41 -1.86
C LEU A 44 3.77 -4.46 -0.87
N GLY A 45 3.31 -3.29 -0.41
CA GLY A 45 2.16 -3.21 0.48
C GLY A 45 0.94 -3.89 -0.14
N ILE A 46 0.67 -3.60 -1.42
CA ILE A 46 -0.43 -4.23 -2.15
C ILE A 46 -0.27 -5.75 -2.20
N ALA A 47 0.94 -6.21 -2.53
CA ALA A 47 1.20 -7.65 -2.64
C ALA A 47 0.99 -8.35 -1.30
N TYR A 48 1.54 -7.81 -0.23
CA TYR A 48 1.36 -8.39 1.10
C TYR A 48 -0.10 -8.35 1.56
N PHE A 49 -0.81 -7.25 1.28
CA PHE A 49 -2.23 -7.16 1.62
C PHE A 49 -3.03 -8.27 0.95
N ARG A 50 -2.78 -8.51 -0.33
CA ARG A 50 -3.52 -9.52 -1.09
C ARG A 50 -3.30 -10.94 -0.60
N ILE A 51 -2.14 -11.21 0.02
CA ILE A 51 -1.87 -12.53 0.61
C ILE A 51 -2.10 -12.54 2.12
N ARG A 52 -2.80 -11.53 2.62
CA ARG A 52 -3.24 -11.40 4.02
C ARG A 52 -2.09 -11.26 5.03
N ARG A 53 -0.97 -10.75 4.59
CA ARG A 53 0.14 -10.43 5.48
C ARG A 53 0.05 -8.96 5.84
N TYR A 54 -0.91 -8.67 6.73
CA TYR A 54 -1.30 -7.29 7.03
C TYR A 54 -0.24 -6.50 7.79
N ASP A 55 0.55 -7.16 8.64
CA ASP A 55 1.62 -6.47 9.36
C ASP A 55 2.70 -5.97 8.41
N GLU A 56 3.13 -6.84 7.49
CA GLU A 56 4.11 -6.46 6.47
C GLU A 56 3.54 -5.41 5.54
N ALA A 57 2.28 -5.57 5.13
CA ALA A 57 1.63 -4.59 4.27
C ALA A 57 1.59 -3.21 4.94
N ALA A 58 1.18 -3.16 6.20
CA ALA A 58 1.11 -1.90 6.94
C ALA A 58 2.48 -1.24 7.04
N ALA A 59 3.53 -2.02 7.31
CA ALA A 59 4.89 -1.49 7.39
C ALA A 59 5.32 -0.84 6.08
N GLU A 60 5.02 -1.50 4.95
CA GLU A 60 5.39 -0.94 3.63
C GLU A 60 4.60 0.33 3.33
N PHE A 61 3.30 0.36 3.63
CA PHE A 61 2.52 1.58 3.40
C PHE A 61 2.96 2.73 4.31
N ARG A 62 3.36 2.43 5.56
CA ARG A 62 3.91 3.47 6.44
C ARG A 62 5.19 4.06 5.88
N THR A 63 6.09 3.22 5.36
CA THR A 63 7.31 3.72 4.72
C THR A 63 6.96 4.53 3.48
N ALA A 64 6.00 4.08 2.67
CA ALA A 64 5.56 4.85 1.51
C ALA A 64 5.07 6.24 1.92
N LEU A 65 4.34 6.34 3.03
CA LEU A 65 3.85 7.63 3.54
C LEU A 65 4.96 8.50 4.13
N ASP A 66 5.97 7.89 4.75
CA ASP A 66 7.14 8.65 5.20
C ASP A 66 7.85 9.30 4.01
N LEU A 67 7.90 8.60 2.88
CA LEU A 67 8.52 9.09 1.66
C LEU A 67 7.62 10.08 0.90
N SER A 68 6.31 9.89 0.96
CA SER A 68 5.34 10.71 0.24
C SER A 68 4.06 10.88 1.07
N PRO A 69 4.04 11.83 2.02
CA PRO A 69 2.90 11.98 2.95
C PRO A 69 1.57 12.36 2.31
N VAL A 70 1.59 12.85 1.07
CA VAL A 70 0.36 13.26 0.36
C VAL A 70 -0.18 12.17 -0.57
N ASN A 71 0.31 10.96 -0.43
CA ASN A 71 -0.17 9.82 -1.21
C ASN A 71 -1.51 9.34 -0.64
N ASP A 72 -2.60 9.78 -1.26
CA ASP A 72 -3.95 9.45 -0.80
C ASP A 72 -4.22 7.95 -0.79
N TYR A 73 -3.76 7.24 -1.82
CA TYR A 73 -3.97 5.80 -1.89
C TYR A 73 -3.25 5.07 -0.74
N ALA A 74 -2.03 5.48 -0.40
CA ALA A 74 -1.28 4.84 0.68
C ALA A 74 -1.96 5.05 2.04
N HIS A 75 -2.57 6.21 2.28
CA HIS A 75 -3.38 6.41 3.49
C HIS A 75 -4.58 5.47 3.50
N TYR A 76 -5.30 5.37 2.39
CA TYR A 76 -6.44 4.46 2.28
C TYR A 76 -6.01 3.01 2.50
N ALA A 77 -4.93 2.59 1.85
CA ALA A 77 -4.45 1.21 1.94
C ALA A 77 -3.95 0.87 3.35
N LEU A 78 -3.26 1.80 4.01
CA LEU A 78 -2.87 1.62 5.41
C LEU A 78 -4.12 1.49 6.28
N GLY A 79 -5.14 2.31 6.03
CA GLY A 79 -6.42 2.19 6.72
C GLY A 79 -7.01 0.79 6.57
N ARG A 80 -6.96 0.22 5.38
CA ARG A 80 -7.44 -1.15 5.15
C ARG A 80 -6.64 -2.18 5.95
N CYS A 81 -5.32 -2.03 6.02
CA CYS A 81 -4.48 -2.91 6.85
C CYS A 81 -4.86 -2.81 8.32
N LEU A 82 -5.02 -1.59 8.82
CA LEU A 82 -5.37 -1.35 10.22
C LEU A 82 -6.74 -1.92 10.55
N GLU A 83 -7.69 -1.77 9.65
CA GLU A 83 -9.03 -2.36 9.80
C GLU A 83 -8.94 -3.87 9.94
N MET A 84 -8.14 -4.52 9.08
CA MET A 84 -7.94 -5.97 9.14
C MET A 84 -7.21 -6.41 10.41
N GLN A 85 -6.44 -5.52 11.01
CA GLN A 85 -5.77 -5.78 12.30
C GLN A 85 -6.68 -5.47 13.50
N GLY A 86 -7.91 -5.02 13.27
CA GLY A 86 -8.85 -4.66 14.33
C GLY A 86 -8.63 -3.28 14.93
N LYS A 87 -7.82 -2.44 14.29
CA LYS A 87 -7.48 -1.09 14.77
C LYS A 87 -8.35 -0.06 14.07
N GLN A 88 -9.65 -0.09 14.34
CA GLN A 88 -10.64 0.69 13.60
C GLN A 88 -10.49 2.21 13.77
N ALA A 89 -10.15 2.66 14.98
CA ALA A 89 -9.99 4.09 15.22
C ALA A 89 -8.82 4.67 14.39
N GLU A 90 -7.68 3.96 14.37
CA GLU A 90 -6.54 4.39 13.56
C GLU A 90 -6.88 4.30 12.07
N ALA A 91 -7.58 3.23 11.65
CA ALA A 91 -8.01 3.09 10.27
C ALA A 91 -8.85 4.27 9.82
N ASN A 92 -9.81 4.67 10.65
CA ASN A 92 -10.69 5.79 10.35
C ASN A 92 -9.89 7.09 10.16
N GLY A 93 -8.86 7.30 10.98
CA GLY A 93 -7.97 8.46 10.83
C GLY A 93 -7.31 8.51 9.46
N HIS A 94 -6.80 7.38 8.99
CA HIS A 94 -6.17 7.32 7.67
C HIS A 94 -7.18 7.47 6.53
N TYR A 95 -8.39 6.93 6.68
CA TYR A 95 -9.44 7.14 5.69
C TYR A 95 -9.83 8.61 5.57
N LYS A 96 -9.89 9.32 6.70
CA LYS A 96 -10.15 10.75 6.69
C LYS A 96 -9.04 11.54 5.99
N LEU A 97 -7.79 11.14 6.21
CA LEU A 97 -6.67 11.76 5.52
C LEU A 97 -6.75 11.52 4.01
N ALA A 98 -7.02 10.28 3.60
CA ALA A 98 -7.19 9.95 2.19
C ALA A 98 -8.31 10.78 1.56
N SER A 99 -9.45 10.87 2.24
CA SER A 99 -10.60 11.64 1.77
C SER A 99 -10.28 13.14 1.69
N SER A 100 -9.49 13.64 2.63
CA SER A 100 -9.07 15.04 2.62
C SER A 100 -8.17 15.35 1.42
N LEU A 101 -7.30 14.39 1.07
CA LEU A 101 -6.40 14.54 -0.07
C LEU A 101 -7.11 14.35 -1.41
N ARG A 102 -8.18 13.55 -1.44
CA ARG A 102 -8.97 13.31 -2.64
C ARG A 102 -10.47 13.36 -2.30
N PRO A 103 -11.04 14.57 -2.18
CA PRO A 103 -12.43 14.70 -1.70
C PRO A 103 -13.47 14.06 -2.62
N GLY A 104 -13.16 13.89 -3.91
CA GLY A 104 -14.09 13.28 -4.85
C GLY A 104 -14.20 11.77 -4.77
N SER A 105 -13.37 11.10 -3.98
CA SER A 105 -13.38 9.66 -3.92
C SER A 105 -14.50 9.13 -3.02
N ARG A 106 -15.48 8.49 -3.62
CA ARG A 106 -16.54 7.80 -2.87
C ARG A 106 -15.99 6.65 -2.06
N GLN A 107 -14.99 5.96 -2.60
CA GLN A 107 -14.38 4.80 -1.95
C GLN A 107 -13.81 5.18 -0.59
N TYR A 108 -13.11 6.31 -0.52
CA TYR A 108 -12.52 6.76 0.74
C TYR A 108 -13.60 7.20 1.73
N ARG A 109 -14.59 7.96 1.26
CA ARG A 109 -15.67 8.45 2.11
C ARG A 109 -16.52 7.31 2.68
N SER A 110 -16.83 6.30 1.86
CA SER A 110 -17.67 5.20 2.31
C SER A 110 -17.03 4.43 3.46
N ARG A 111 -15.71 4.31 3.46
CA ARG A 111 -15.01 3.66 4.57
C ARG A 111 -15.17 4.44 5.88
N ILE A 112 -15.09 5.75 5.82
CA ILE A 112 -15.30 6.59 7.02
C ILE A 112 -16.71 6.36 7.59
N LEU A 113 -17.71 6.37 6.72
CA LEU A 113 -19.11 6.19 7.14
C LEU A 113 -19.36 4.82 7.74
N GLU A 114 -18.71 3.79 7.24
CA GLU A 114 -18.85 2.43 7.78
C GLU A 114 -18.29 2.30 9.19
N LEU A 115 -17.30 3.10 9.55
CA LEU A 115 -16.65 3.02 10.85
C LEU A 115 -17.29 3.91 11.91
N GLU A 116 -18.07 4.88 11.51
CA GLU A 116 -18.77 5.79 12.40
C GLU A 116 -20.15 5.28 12.76
#